data_74d42400354cd16d2e369806c70678dc
#
_entry.id   74d42400354cd16d2e369806c70678dc
#
_cell.length_a   1.000
_cell.length_b   1.000
_cell.length_c   1.000
_cell.angle_alpha   90.00
_cell.angle_beta   90.00
_cell.angle_gamma   90.00
#
_symmetry.space_group_name_H-M   'P 1'
#
loop_
_entity.id
_entity.type
_entity.pdbx_description
1 polymer ?
#
loop_
_entity_poly.entity_id
_entity_poly.type
_entity_poly.pdbx_seq_one_letter_code
_entity_poly.pdbx_strand_id
1 'polypeptide(L)'
;MRAIFKTDYDQDIRLFKHGGYAWSYGTLLVVVLLAPLLVGAYLQSQLVFVFIYAIVGVGLLILTGFTGQVSLGHAAFLAIGAYTTAYLQRLGVPFLVYLPLSALIAGAVGALVGFPALRLSGIYLVIATIAFGFIVEAIAARWESVTNGNEGMRIKALDLFGFTLGRDGYGFYVVCLALLVAVMLGALNLLRSPTGRAFLAIRDSETAARSMGVNLAVYKVMAFSISAAITGLAGCLYAHKLSFVSPEMFTLLLSLEFIIVIIIGGVGSLHGAVLGSIFVVMVDPFLTLLKDDLPGAIGRLAAGLGASPGGAAGIEDMLSRIGGAPGLKGAIYGIIIIVFILFEPAGLYGRWVKLKLYFQLFPLYKKATFRRQKTYVKSERNR
;
A
#
# COMPACT_ATOMS: atom_id res chain seq x y z
N MET A 1 24.46 21.29 -14.23
CA MET A 1 23.31 20.56 -14.86
C MET A 1 23.83 19.76 -16.03
N ARG A 2 23.76 18.43 -15.99
CA ARG A 2 23.94 17.61 -17.19
C ARG A 2 22.56 17.45 -17.84
N ALA A 3 22.28 18.22 -18.88
CA ALA A 3 21.13 17.99 -19.72
C ALA A 3 21.31 16.63 -20.40
N ILE A 4 20.43 15.68 -20.13
CA ILE A 4 20.46 14.36 -20.75
C ILE A 4 19.64 14.47 -22.01
N PHE A 5 20.33 14.68 -23.14
CA PHE A 5 19.69 14.53 -24.42
C PHE A 5 19.47 13.03 -24.68
N LYS A 6 18.21 12.65 -24.81
CA LYS A 6 17.82 11.31 -25.23
C LYS A 6 17.71 11.33 -26.76
N THR A 7 18.51 10.51 -27.41
CA THR A 7 18.53 10.40 -28.89
C THR A 7 17.77 9.18 -29.38
N ASP A 8 17.58 8.16 -28.52
CA ASP A 8 16.92 6.90 -28.87
C ASP A 8 15.80 6.54 -27.88
N TYR A 9 14.78 5.86 -28.39
CA TYR A 9 13.65 5.34 -27.63
C TYR A 9 14.11 4.35 -26.55
N ASP A 10 15.12 3.54 -26.83
CA ASP A 10 15.70 2.59 -25.86
C ASP A 10 16.30 3.27 -24.63
N GLN A 11 16.79 4.50 -24.75
CA GLN A 11 17.31 5.28 -23.63
C GLN A 11 16.18 5.75 -22.69
N ASP A 12 14.95 5.86 -23.20
CA ASP A 12 13.78 6.22 -22.40
C ASP A 12 13.23 5.04 -21.60
N ILE A 13 13.35 3.83 -22.15
CA ILE A 13 12.89 2.57 -21.58
C ILE A 13 13.84 2.04 -20.49
N ARG A 14 15.11 2.47 -20.44
CA ARG A 14 16.09 1.97 -19.45
C ARG A 14 15.62 2.22 -18.02
N LEU A 15 15.67 1.15 -17.21
CA LEU A 15 15.32 1.18 -15.76
C LEU A 15 16.10 2.25 -15.01
N PHE A 16 17.39 2.37 -15.29
CA PHE A 16 18.27 3.33 -14.65
C PHE A 16 18.73 4.37 -15.66
N LYS A 17 18.24 5.60 -15.52
CA LYS A 17 18.62 6.73 -16.38
C LYS A 17 20.09 7.13 -16.21
N HIS A 18 20.68 6.83 -15.04
CA HIS A 18 22.08 7.09 -14.68
C HIS A 18 22.60 6.05 -13.69
N GLY A 19 23.92 5.81 -13.70
CA GLY A 19 24.58 4.97 -12.71
C GLY A 19 24.31 5.40 -11.25
N GLY A 20 24.16 6.70 -11.01
CA GLY A 20 23.81 7.23 -9.68
C GLY A 20 22.44 6.74 -9.15
N TYR A 21 21.46 6.52 -10.02
CA TYR A 21 20.18 5.95 -9.59
C TYR A 21 20.31 4.47 -9.22
N ALA A 22 21.07 3.70 -10.00
CA ALA A 22 21.35 2.30 -9.68
C ALA A 22 22.04 2.19 -8.32
N TRP A 23 23.02 3.08 -8.05
CA TRP A 23 23.72 3.13 -6.77
C TRP A 23 22.78 3.47 -5.60
N SER A 24 21.95 4.50 -5.75
CA SER A 24 21.02 4.91 -4.70
C SER A 24 19.96 3.84 -4.37
N TYR A 25 19.44 3.14 -5.37
CA TYR A 25 18.52 2.00 -5.12
C TYR A 25 19.26 0.78 -4.55
N GLY A 26 20.50 0.54 -4.97
CA GLY A 26 21.34 -0.52 -4.39
C GLY A 26 21.66 -0.27 -2.93
N THR A 27 22.09 0.94 -2.57
CA THR A 27 22.33 1.32 -1.17
C THR A 27 21.04 1.25 -0.33
N LEU A 28 19.90 1.72 -0.85
CA LEU A 28 18.61 1.60 -0.16
C LEU A 28 18.28 0.14 0.12
N LEU A 29 18.43 -0.73 -0.88
CA LEU A 29 18.14 -2.17 -0.72
C LEU A 29 19.06 -2.82 0.32
N VAL A 30 20.35 -2.48 0.32
CA VAL A 30 21.30 -2.97 1.34
C VAL A 30 20.91 -2.47 2.73
N VAL A 31 20.57 -1.19 2.88
CA VAL A 31 20.14 -0.62 4.17
C VAL A 31 18.87 -1.32 4.66
N VAL A 32 17.88 -1.51 3.80
CA VAL A 32 16.63 -2.21 4.17
C VAL A 32 16.89 -3.69 4.49
N LEU A 33 17.80 -4.35 3.77
CA LEU A 33 18.18 -5.75 4.04
C LEU A 33 18.87 -5.90 5.40
N LEU A 34 19.71 -4.94 5.79
CA LEU A 34 20.44 -4.95 7.05
C LEU A 34 19.63 -4.37 8.23
N ALA A 35 18.51 -3.68 7.95
CA ALA A 35 17.68 -3.08 8.98
C ALA A 35 17.30 -4.03 10.12
N PRO A 36 16.90 -5.30 9.89
CA PRO A 36 16.58 -6.23 10.98
C PRO A 36 17.71 -6.53 11.96
N LEU A 37 18.96 -6.33 11.54
CA LEU A 37 20.14 -6.51 12.41
C LEU A 37 20.34 -5.34 13.37
N LEU A 38 19.78 -4.18 13.02
CA LEU A 38 19.94 -2.92 13.77
C LEU A 38 18.70 -2.57 14.61
N VAL A 39 17.52 -3.08 14.22
CA VAL A 39 16.25 -2.77 14.87
C VAL A 39 15.76 -3.96 15.70
N GLY A 40 15.03 -3.68 16.78
CA GLY A 40 14.43 -4.73 17.62
C GLY A 40 13.35 -5.54 16.88
N ALA A 41 13.02 -6.71 17.42
CA ALA A 41 12.05 -7.65 16.84
C ALA A 41 10.67 -7.01 16.56
N TYR A 42 10.25 -6.07 17.40
CA TYR A 42 8.99 -5.34 17.21
C TYR A 42 9.00 -4.51 15.91
N LEU A 43 10.01 -3.68 15.70
CA LEU A 43 10.14 -2.87 14.48
C LEU A 43 10.33 -3.74 13.23
N GLN A 44 11.07 -4.84 13.35
CA GLN A 44 11.18 -5.84 12.27
C GLN A 44 9.81 -6.39 11.89
N SER A 45 8.98 -6.73 12.88
CA SER A 45 7.60 -7.18 12.68
C SER A 45 6.75 -6.14 11.95
N GLN A 46 6.88 -4.87 12.30
CA GLN A 46 6.17 -3.77 11.64
C GLN A 46 6.65 -3.56 10.20
N LEU A 47 7.95 -3.68 9.92
CA LEU A 47 8.48 -3.57 8.57
C LEU A 47 7.93 -4.66 7.63
N VAL A 48 7.67 -5.87 8.14
CA VAL A 48 7.00 -6.91 7.36
C VAL A 48 5.59 -6.49 6.97
N PHE A 49 4.80 -5.89 7.89
CA PHE A 49 3.49 -5.33 7.55
C PHE A 49 3.61 -4.21 6.50
N VAL A 50 4.62 -3.35 6.61
CA VAL A 50 4.90 -2.31 5.59
C VAL A 50 5.08 -2.95 4.21
N PHE A 51 5.84 -4.03 4.10
CA PHE A 51 6.05 -4.70 2.81
C PHE A 51 4.76 -5.32 2.26
N ILE A 52 3.97 -5.96 3.10
CA ILE A 52 2.68 -6.56 2.71
C ILE A 52 1.71 -5.45 2.24
N TYR A 53 1.56 -4.38 3.00
CA TYR A 53 0.71 -3.23 2.65
C TYR A 53 1.22 -2.52 1.39
N ALA A 54 2.54 -2.44 1.19
CA ALA A 54 3.11 -1.88 -0.03
C ALA A 54 2.77 -2.75 -1.26
N ILE A 55 2.81 -4.08 -1.15
CA ILE A 55 2.41 -4.98 -2.23
C ILE A 55 0.93 -4.77 -2.58
N VAL A 56 0.03 -4.74 -1.58
CA VAL A 56 -1.39 -4.42 -1.79
C VAL A 56 -1.56 -3.04 -2.41
N GLY A 57 -0.83 -2.05 -1.88
CA GLY A 57 -0.83 -0.68 -2.38
C GLY A 57 -0.42 -0.59 -3.85
N VAL A 58 0.59 -1.36 -4.30
CA VAL A 58 0.98 -1.44 -5.72
C VAL A 58 -0.13 -2.06 -6.56
N GLY A 59 -0.76 -3.15 -6.09
CA GLY A 59 -1.91 -3.75 -6.76
C GLY A 59 -3.07 -2.76 -6.93
N LEU A 60 -3.48 -2.13 -5.84
CA LEU A 60 -4.55 -1.14 -5.83
C LEU A 60 -4.20 0.11 -6.66
N LEU A 61 -2.93 0.53 -6.68
CA LEU A 61 -2.46 1.65 -7.48
C LEU A 61 -2.58 1.36 -8.99
N ILE A 62 -2.34 0.14 -9.45
CA ILE A 62 -2.54 -0.25 -10.85
C ILE A 62 -4.00 -0.04 -11.24
N LEU A 63 -4.93 -0.45 -10.39
CA LEU A 63 -6.36 -0.32 -10.65
C LEU A 63 -6.84 1.13 -10.47
N THR A 64 -6.60 1.73 -9.31
CA THR A 64 -7.14 3.06 -9.00
C THR A 64 -6.29 4.18 -9.58
N GLY A 65 -4.96 4.07 -9.46
CA GLY A 65 -4.05 5.14 -9.87
C GLY A 65 -3.81 5.21 -11.37
N PHE A 66 -3.70 4.07 -12.05
CA PHE A 66 -3.34 4.03 -13.48
C PHE A 66 -4.51 3.74 -14.41
N THR A 67 -5.61 3.14 -13.94
CA THR A 67 -6.82 2.96 -14.76
C THR A 67 -8.01 3.80 -14.33
N GLY A 68 -7.91 4.52 -13.20
CA GLY A 68 -8.98 5.38 -12.69
C GLY A 68 -10.15 4.62 -12.08
N GLN A 69 -10.03 3.32 -11.83
CA GLN A 69 -11.10 2.48 -11.28
C GLN A 69 -10.94 2.33 -9.76
N VAL A 70 -11.68 3.14 -9.00
CA VAL A 70 -11.63 3.08 -7.54
C VAL A 70 -12.32 1.81 -7.04
N SER A 71 -11.65 1.07 -6.16
CA SER A 71 -12.16 -0.18 -5.57
C SER A 71 -11.95 -0.20 -4.06
N LEU A 72 -13.03 -0.48 -3.32
CA LEU A 72 -13.07 -0.68 -1.87
C LEU A 72 -13.23 -2.18 -1.49
N GLY A 73 -12.92 -3.10 -2.40
CA GLY A 73 -13.02 -4.55 -2.19
C GLY A 73 -11.68 -5.27 -2.08
N HIS A 74 -10.55 -4.56 -1.86
CA HIS A 74 -9.23 -5.18 -1.90
C HIS A 74 -8.96 -6.10 -0.70
N ALA A 75 -9.60 -5.88 0.45
CA ALA A 75 -9.56 -6.83 1.56
C ALA A 75 -10.12 -8.21 1.17
N ALA A 76 -11.12 -8.27 0.28
CA ALA A 76 -11.64 -9.53 -0.23
C ALA A 76 -10.62 -10.30 -1.09
N PHE A 77 -9.86 -9.62 -1.97
CA PHE A 77 -8.79 -10.27 -2.73
C PHE A 77 -7.65 -10.73 -1.83
N LEU A 78 -7.34 -9.96 -0.78
CA LEU A 78 -6.38 -10.36 0.26
C LEU A 78 -6.88 -11.62 0.98
N ALA A 79 -8.17 -11.68 1.36
CA ALA A 79 -8.82 -12.83 1.98
C ALA A 79 -8.73 -14.07 1.08
N ILE A 80 -9.07 -13.95 -0.21
CA ILE A 80 -8.99 -15.06 -1.17
C ILE A 80 -7.55 -15.61 -1.23
N GLY A 81 -6.54 -14.75 -1.28
CA GLY A 81 -5.14 -15.17 -1.24
C GLY A 81 -4.77 -15.87 0.07
N ALA A 82 -5.21 -15.33 1.20
CA ALA A 82 -4.96 -15.89 2.53
C ALA A 82 -5.60 -17.26 2.73
N TYR A 83 -6.90 -17.40 2.39
CA TYR A 83 -7.61 -18.67 2.51
C TYR A 83 -7.11 -19.73 1.51
N THR A 84 -6.76 -19.32 0.28
CA THR A 84 -6.09 -20.22 -0.67
C THR A 84 -4.80 -20.79 -0.08
N THR A 85 -4.00 -19.94 0.54
CA THR A 85 -2.76 -20.34 1.21
C THR A 85 -3.04 -21.32 2.36
N ALA A 86 -3.98 -20.99 3.24
CA ALA A 86 -4.37 -21.82 4.37
C ALA A 86 -4.85 -23.21 3.93
N TYR A 87 -5.71 -23.26 2.91
CA TYR A 87 -6.26 -24.49 2.38
C TYR A 87 -5.20 -25.38 1.70
N LEU A 88 -4.36 -24.78 0.82
CA LEU A 88 -3.30 -25.53 0.14
C LEU A 88 -2.21 -26.01 1.09
N GLN A 89 -1.87 -25.22 2.12
CA GLN A 89 -0.93 -25.66 3.14
C GLN A 89 -1.50 -26.84 3.96
N ARG A 90 -2.81 -26.86 4.24
CA ARG A 90 -3.49 -28.00 4.88
C ARG A 90 -3.36 -29.28 4.05
N LEU A 91 -3.35 -29.16 2.72
CA LEU A 91 -3.14 -30.28 1.78
C LEU A 91 -1.67 -30.67 1.63
N GLY A 92 -0.74 -30.01 2.31
CA GLY A 92 0.69 -30.31 2.24
C GLY A 92 1.39 -29.75 1.00
N VAL A 93 0.77 -28.82 0.28
CA VAL A 93 1.39 -28.19 -0.89
C VAL A 93 2.54 -27.27 -0.46
N PRO A 94 3.71 -27.27 -1.13
CA PRO A 94 4.85 -26.44 -0.75
C PRO A 94 4.62 -24.95 -1.08
N PHE A 95 5.33 -24.06 -0.36
CA PHE A 95 5.23 -22.59 -0.47
C PHE A 95 5.35 -22.09 -1.91
N LEU A 96 6.34 -22.58 -2.66
CA LEU A 96 6.59 -22.16 -4.04
C LEU A 96 5.43 -22.44 -5.00
N VAL A 97 4.52 -23.34 -4.64
CA VAL A 97 3.33 -23.67 -5.46
C VAL A 97 2.12 -22.87 -4.98
N TYR A 98 1.86 -22.82 -3.66
CA TYR A 98 0.66 -22.10 -3.22
C TYR A 98 0.80 -20.57 -3.30
N LEU A 99 2.01 -20.00 -3.31
CA LEU A 99 2.22 -18.57 -3.50
C LEU A 99 1.72 -18.09 -4.87
N PRO A 100 2.15 -18.65 -6.02
CA PRO A 100 1.61 -18.26 -7.31
C PRO A 100 0.14 -18.67 -7.50
N LEU A 101 -0.32 -19.78 -6.90
CA LEU A 101 -1.72 -20.19 -6.97
C LEU A 101 -2.63 -19.19 -6.24
N SER A 102 -2.24 -18.66 -5.09
CA SER A 102 -3.00 -17.63 -4.38
C SER A 102 -3.15 -16.37 -5.24
N ALA A 103 -2.10 -15.96 -5.96
CA ALA A 103 -2.16 -14.86 -6.90
C ALA A 103 -3.07 -15.17 -8.10
N LEU A 104 -2.97 -16.37 -8.69
CA LEU A 104 -3.77 -16.78 -9.84
C LEU A 104 -5.26 -16.87 -9.51
N ILE A 105 -5.61 -17.48 -8.38
CA ILE A 105 -7.01 -17.62 -7.94
C ILE A 105 -7.61 -16.25 -7.63
N ALA A 106 -6.90 -15.40 -6.88
CA ALA A 106 -7.35 -14.03 -6.62
C ALA A 106 -7.48 -13.24 -7.94
N GLY A 107 -6.54 -13.39 -8.87
CA GLY A 107 -6.58 -12.77 -10.19
C GLY A 107 -7.74 -13.25 -11.06
N ALA A 108 -8.08 -14.54 -11.03
CA ALA A 108 -9.22 -15.09 -11.73
C ALA A 108 -10.55 -14.54 -11.17
N VAL A 109 -10.67 -14.46 -9.84
CA VAL A 109 -11.83 -13.82 -9.20
C VAL A 109 -11.87 -12.32 -9.53
N GLY A 110 -10.70 -11.65 -9.55
CA GLY A 110 -10.60 -10.25 -9.98
C GLY A 110 -11.07 -10.05 -11.42
N ALA A 111 -10.76 -10.97 -12.33
CA ALA A 111 -11.30 -10.94 -13.69
C ALA A 111 -12.83 -11.11 -13.70
N LEU A 112 -13.38 -12.03 -12.91
CA LEU A 112 -14.84 -12.21 -12.78
C LEU A 112 -15.53 -10.93 -12.28
N VAL A 113 -14.98 -10.26 -11.27
CA VAL A 113 -15.49 -8.98 -10.75
C VAL A 113 -15.31 -7.86 -11.78
N GLY A 114 -14.26 -7.92 -12.58
CA GLY A 114 -13.99 -6.98 -13.67
C GLY A 114 -15.10 -6.95 -14.73
N PHE A 115 -15.81 -8.05 -15.01
CA PHE A 115 -16.90 -8.08 -16.00
C PHE A 115 -18.09 -7.19 -15.63
N PRO A 116 -18.71 -7.29 -14.44
CA PRO A 116 -19.73 -6.34 -14.01
C PRO A 116 -19.22 -4.90 -13.96
N ALA A 117 -17.97 -4.71 -13.55
CA ALA A 117 -17.31 -3.41 -13.46
C ALA A 117 -17.23 -2.68 -14.82
N LEU A 118 -17.32 -3.38 -15.95
CA LEU A 118 -17.34 -2.75 -17.29
C LEU A 118 -18.54 -1.81 -17.51
N ARG A 119 -19.66 -2.11 -16.86
CA ARG A 119 -20.92 -1.34 -16.97
C ARG A 119 -21.06 -0.28 -15.91
N LEU A 120 -20.16 -0.27 -14.92
CA LEU A 120 -20.20 0.62 -13.77
C LEU A 120 -19.06 1.64 -13.87
N SER A 121 -19.32 2.87 -13.47
CA SER A 121 -18.32 3.92 -13.41
C SER A 121 -18.48 4.76 -12.14
N GLY A 122 -17.39 5.38 -11.70
CA GLY A 122 -17.40 6.27 -10.55
C GLY A 122 -17.90 5.57 -9.27
N ILE A 123 -18.89 6.19 -8.61
CA ILE A 123 -19.39 5.74 -7.31
C ILE A 123 -20.09 4.37 -7.38
N TYR A 124 -20.73 4.02 -8.50
CA TYR A 124 -21.39 2.73 -8.64
C TYR A 124 -20.42 1.56 -8.62
N LEU A 125 -19.22 1.74 -9.18
CA LEU A 125 -18.15 0.76 -9.12
C LEU A 125 -17.65 0.58 -7.68
N VAL A 126 -17.51 1.68 -6.94
CA VAL A 126 -17.10 1.64 -5.52
C VAL A 126 -18.12 0.82 -4.71
N ILE A 127 -19.42 1.09 -4.86
CA ILE A 127 -20.49 0.36 -4.16
C ILE A 127 -20.46 -1.13 -4.53
N ALA A 128 -20.30 -1.46 -5.80
CA ALA A 128 -20.23 -2.86 -6.26
C ALA A 128 -19.02 -3.60 -5.65
N THR A 129 -17.86 -2.93 -5.52
CA THR A 129 -16.68 -3.56 -4.90
C THR A 129 -16.81 -3.68 -3.38
N ILE A 130 -17.53 -2.79 -2.70
CA ILE A 130 -17.89 -2.96 -1.28
C ILE A 130 -18.80 -4.19 -1.12
N ALA A 131 -19.85 -4.28 -1.95
CA ALA A 131 -20.77 -5.43 -1.92
C ALA A 131 -20.03 -6.74 -2.18
N PHE A 132 -19.07 -6.77 -3.12
CA PHE A 132 -18.20 -7.91 -3.34
C PHE A 132 -17.40 -8.27 -2.07
N GLY A 133 -16.89 -7.28 -1.35
CA GLY A 133 -16.20 -7.48 -0.06
C GLY A 133 -17.08 -8.24 0.94
N PHE A 134 -18.31 -7.79 1.15
CA PHE A 134 -19.27 -8.45 2.05
C PHE A 134 -19.66 -9.86 1.57
N ILE A 135 -19.76 -10.07 0.25
CA ILE A 135 -20.06 -11.41 -0.31
C ILE A 135 -18.91 -12.36 0.02
N VAL A 136 -17.65 -11.96 -0.18
CA VAL A 136 -16.49 -12.82 0.11
C VAL A 136 -16.39 -13.11 1.62
N GLU A 137 -16.61 -12.11 2.47
CA GLU A 137 -16.65 -12.29 3.93
C GLU A 137 -17.75 -13.30 4.33
N ALA A 138 -18.97 -13.13 3.80
CA ALA A 138 -20.10 -14.04 4.08
C ALA A 138 -19.85 -15.46 3.55
N ILE A 139 -19.22 -15.62 2.39
CA ILE A 139 -18.81 -16.93 1.85
C ILE A 139 -17.74 -17.54 2.77
N ALA A 140 -16.73 -16.79 3.15
CA ALA A 140 -15.68 -17.27 4.04
C ALA A 140 -16.23 -17.72 5.41
N ALA A 141 -17.23 -17.02 5.95
CA ALA A 141 -17.87 -17.38 7.21
C ALA A 141 -18.75 -18.64 7.16
N ARG A 142 -19.26 -19.00 5.97
CA ARG A 142 -20.21 -20.11 5.82
C ARG A 142 -19.65 -21.36 5.13
N TRP A 143 -18.52 -21.25 4.45
CA TRP A 143 -17.93 -22.36 3.67
C TRP A 143 -17.02 -23.23 4.55
N GLU A 144 -17.59 -23.91 5.53
CA GLU A 144 -16.86 -24.68 6.55
C GLU A 144 -15.86 -25.69 5.96
N SER A 145 -16.17 -26.35 4.85
CA SER A 145 -15.28 -27.37 4.26
C SER A 145 -13.94 -26.82 3.74
N VAL A 146 -13.88 -25.53 3.35
CA VAL A 146 -12.68 -24.89 2.77
C VAL A 146 -12.06 -23.91 3.73
N THR A 147 -12.88 -23.06 4.37
CA THR A 147 -12.43 -21.95 5.22
C THR A 147 -12.47 -22.24 6.71
N ASN A 148 -13.09 -23.36 7.10
CA ASN A 148 -13.41 -23.68 8.49
C ASN A 148 -14.39 -22.68 9.13
N GLY A 149 -15.11 -21.91 8.29
CA GLY A 149 -16.12 -20.96 8.74
C GLY A 149 -15.58 -19.87 9.68
N ASN A 150 -16.39 -19.54 10.70
CA ASN A 150 -16.02 -18.53 11.69
C ASN A 150 -14.91 -18.97 12.66
N GLU A 151 -14.66 -20.29 12.78
CA GLU A 151 -13.55 -20.79 13.61
C GLU A 151 -12.18 -20.41 13.04
N GLY A 152 -12.12 -20.11 11.74
CA GLY A 152 -10.90 -19.74 11.06
C GLY A 152 -9.90 -20.88 10.90
N MET A 153 -8.76 -20.57 10.29
CA MET A 153 -7.71 -21.53 9.97
C MET A 153 -6.37 -21.11 10.55
N ARG A 154 -5.67 -22.06 11.20
CA ARG A 154 -4.28 -21.85 11.63
C ARG A 154 -3.34 -22.12 10.47
N ILE A 155 -2.30 -21.29 10.37
CA ILE A 155 -1.28 -21.37 9.34
C ILE A 155 0.04 -21.72 10.01
N LYS A 156 0.68 -22.77 9.50
CA LYS A 156 2.01 -23.21 9.95
C LYS A 156 3.06 -22.20 9.49
N ALA A 157 4.22 -22.21 10.15
CA ALA A 157 5.38 -21.45 9.71
C ALA A 157 5.69 -21.77 8.23
N LEU A 158 6.22 -20.78 7.53
CA LEU A 158 6.60 -20.93 6.13
C LEU A 158 7.75 -21.92 6.02
N ASP A 159 7.58 -22.96 5.22
CA ASP A 159 8.64 -23.92 4.91
C ASP A 159 9.18 -23.66 3.50
N LEU A 160 10.47 -23.38 3.42
CA LEU A 160 11.18 -23.18 2.17
C LEU A 160 12.32 -24.20 2.07
N PHE A 161 12.15 -25.23 1.24
CA PHE A 161 13.15 -26.30 1.05
C PHE A 161 13.57 -27.02 2.35
N GLY A 162 12.65 -27.22 3.32
CA GLY A 162 12.94 -27.86 4.60
C GLY A 162 13.46 -26.92 5.69
N PHE A 163 13.61 -25.62 5.37
CA PHE A 163 13.89 -24.59 6.37
C PHE A 163 12.61 -23.90 6.81
N THR A 164 12.22 -24.10 8.05
CA THR A 164 11.04 -23.42 8.62
C THR A 164 11.40 -21.98 8.98
N LEU A 165 10.77 -21.03 8.28
CA LEU A 165 10.95 -19.60 8.51
C LEU A 165 9.88 -19.11 9.50
N GLY A 166 10.31 -18.72 10.70
CA GLY A 166 9.41 -18.11 11.68
C GLY A 166 8.88 -16.76 11.20
N ARG A 167 7.63 -16.43 11.56
CA ARG A 167 6.92 -15.20 11.17
C ARG A 167 7.62 -13.89 11.52
N ASP A 168 8.45 -13.91 12.59
CA ASP A 168 9.24 -12.76 13.06
C ASP A 168 10.74 -12.96 12.79
N GLY A 169 11.09 -14.01 12.03
CA GLY A 169 12.47 -14.35 11.68
C GLY A 169 12.99 -13.51 10.49
N TYR A 170 14.31 -13.35 10.44
CA TYR A 170 15.01 -12.67 9.34
C TYR A 170 14.68 -13.29 7.97
N GLY A 171 14.55 -14.62 7.89
CA GLY A 171 14.23 -15.30 6.62
C GLY A 171 12.88 -14.87 6.04
N PHE A 172 11.83 -14.78 6.87
CA PHE A 172 10.51 -14.32 6.42
C PHE A 172 10.53 -12.86 5.98
N TYR A 173 11.26 -12.01 6.70
CA TYR A 173 11.48 -10.60 6.31
C TYR A 173 12.10 -10.50 4.92
N VAL A 174 13.16 -11.28 4.64
CA VAL A 174 13.83 -11.29 3.32
C VAL A 174 12.88 -11.77 2.21
N VAL A 175 12.06 -12.78 2.47
CA VAL A 175 11.05 -13.26 1.51
C VAL A 175 10.04 -12.15 1.19
N CYS A 176 9.51 -11.45 2.19
CA CYS A 176 8.58 -10.34 1.98
C CYS A 176 9.23 -9.18 1.20
N LEU A 177 10.47 -8.82 1.52
CA LEU A 177 11.23 -7.80 0.80
C LEU A 177 11.48 -8.21 -0.66
N ALA A 178 11.91 -9.44 -0.90
CA ALA A 178 12.17 -9.96 -2.25
C ALA A 178 10.89 -9.94 -3.11
N LEU A 179 9.75 -10.33 -2.53
CA LEU A 179 8.46 -10.28 -3.22
C LEU A 179 8.00 -8.84 -3.48
N LEU A 180 8.19 -7.92 -2.54
CA LEU A 180 7.92 -6.49 -2.78
C LEU A 180 8.75 -5.96 -3.95
N VAL A 181 10.06 -6.25 -3.97
CA VAL A 181 10.95 -5.82 -5.06
C VAL A 181 10.51 -6.46 -6.39
N ALA A 182 10.17 -7.74 -6.41
CA ALA A 182 9.68 -8.43 -7.62
C ALA A 182 8.38 -7.80 -8.14
N VAL A 183 7.41 -7.53 -7.24
CA VAL A 183 6.14 -6.86 -7.60
C VAL A 183 6.38 -5.45 -8.10
N MET A 184 7.26 -4.68 -7.47
CA MET A 184 7.62 -3.33 -7.90
C MET A 184 8.25 -3.33 -9.30
N LEU A 185 9.17 -4.25 -9.58
CA LEU A 185 9.80 -4.41 -10.90
C LEU A 185 8.78 -4.87 -11.94
N GLY A 186 7.91 -5.82 -11.59
CA GLY A 186 6.81 -6.27 -12.45
C GLY A 186 5.85 -5.14 -12.81
N ALA A 187 5.43 -4.34 -11.82
CA ALA A 187 4.57 -3.18 -12.01
C ALA A 187 5.25 -2.09 -12.87
N LEU A 188 6.55 -1.82 -12.65
CA LEU A 188 7.32 -0.89 -13.50
C LEU A 188 7.36 -1.37 -14.95
N ASN A 189 7.60 -2.65 -15.20
CA ASN A 189 7.62 -3.22 -16.54
C ASN A 189 6.23 -3.18 -17.19
N LEU A 190 5.18 -3.50 -16.43
CA LEU A 190 3.80 -3.41 -16.88
C LEU A 190 3.45 -1.97 -17.33
N LEU A 191 3.79 -0.96 -16.52
CA LEU A 191 3.49 0.44 -16.82
C LEU A 191 4.24 0.98 -18.05
N ARG A 192 5.39 0.43 -18.37
CA ARG A 192 6.17 0.76 -19.60
C ARG A 192 5.67 0.04 -20.84
N SER A 193 4.92 -1.04 -20.66
CA SER A 193 4.37 -1.85 -21.75
C SER A 193 3.23 -1.12 -22.50
N PRO A 194 2.80 -1.61 -23.66
CA PRO A 194 1.59 -1.13 -24.33
C PRO A 194 0.35 -1.19 -23.43
N THR A 195 0.27 -2.21 -22.58
CA THR A 195 -0.82 -2.38 -21.58
C THR A 195 -0.87 -1.21 -20.59
N GLY A 196 0.28 -0.79 -20.07
CA GLY A 196 0.35 0.34 -19.14
C GLY A 196 -0.05 1.66 -19.81
N ARG A 197 0.34 1.86 -21.08
CA ARG A 197 -0.11 3.03 -21.84
C ARG A 197 -1.63 3.03 -22.09
N ALA A 198 -2.22 1.85 -22.34
CA ALA A 198 -3.66 1.71 -22.49
C ALA A 198 -4.39 2.02 -21.16
N PHE A 199 -3.84 1.60 -20.00
CA PHE A 199 -4.38 1.95 -18.69
C PHE A 199 -4.44 3.47 -18.48
N LEU A 200 -3.34 4.17 -18.74
CA LEU A 200 -3.28 5.63 -18.63
C LEU A 200 -4.26 6.33 -19.58
N ALA A 201 -4.38 5.85 -20.83
CA ALA A 201 -5.34 6.38 -21.79
C ALA A 201 -6.78 6.23 -21.29
N ILE A 202 -7.14 5.08 -20.69
CA ILE A 202 -8.47 4.83 -20.11
C ILE A 202 -8.72 5.77 -18.94
N ARG A 203 -7.73 5.98 -18.07
CA ARG A 203 -7.84 6.89 -16.92
C ARG A 203 -8.10 8.33 -17.35
N ASP A 204 -7.40 8.78 -18.38
CA ASP A 204 -7.49 10.18 -18.82
C ASP A 204 -8.80 10.44 -19.55
N SER A 205 -9.26 9.53 -20.43
CA SER A 205 -10.57 9.58 -21.08
C SER A 205 -10.94 8.24 -21.72
N GLU A 206 -11.99 7.59 -21.24
CA GLU A 206 -12.49 6.33 -21.82
C GLU A 206 -12.95 6.51 -23.29
N THR A 207 -13.60 7.63 -23.60
CA THR A 207 -14.09 7.93 -24.95
C THR A 207 -12.95 8.15 -25.93
N ALA A 208 -11.92 8.91 -25.54
CA ALA A 208 -10.74 9.13 -26.37
C ALA A 208 -9.93 7.84 -26.55
N ALA A 209 -9.75 7.03 -25.49
CA ALA A 209 -9.06 5.75 -25.59
C ALA A 209 -9.77 4.81 -26.57
N ARG A 210 -11.11 4.76 -26.52
CA ARG A 210 -11.91 3.94 -27.45
C ARG A 210 -11.78 4.40 -28.91
N SER A 211 -11.77 5.69 -29.17
CA SER A 211 -11.59 6.23 -30.54
C SER A 211 -10.19 5.96 -31.09
N MET A 212 -9.20 5.78 -30.23
CA MET A 212 -7.83 5.37 -30.57
C MET A 212 -7.64 3.85 -30.68
N GLY A 213 -8.74 3.06 -30.67
CA GLY A 213 -8.72 1.61 -30.84
C GLY A 213 -8.42 0.80 -29.56
N VAL A 214 -8.41 1.43 -28.37
CA VAL A 214 -8.23 0.69 -27.10
C VAL A 214 -9.50 -0.06 -26.75
N ASN A 215 -9.43 -1.37 -26.58
CA ASN A 215 -10.55 -2.19 -26.12
C ASN A 215 -10.74 -2.04 -24.61
N LEU A 216 -11.67 -1.16 -24.19
CA LEU A 216 -11.94 -0.85 -22.79
C LEU A 216 -12.25 -2.10 -21.96
N ALA A 217 -13.02 -3.05 -22.53
CA ALA A 217 -13.43 -4.24 -21.81
C ALA A 217 -12.23 -5.10 -21.39
N VAL A 218 -11.35 -5.40 -22.34
CA VAL A 218 -10.16 -6.22 -22.11
C VAL A 218 -9.25 -5.58 -21.07
N TYR A 219 -8.94 -4.29 -21.25
CA TYR A 219 -7.99 -3.61 -20.37
C TYR A 219 -8.54 -3.33 -18.98
N LYS A 220 -9.83 -3.04 -18.81
CA LYS A 220 -10.46 -2.89 -17.49
C LYS A 220 -10.45 -4.21 -16.72
N VAL A 221 -10.87 -5.33 -17.35
CA VAL A 221 -10.84 -6.65 -16.72
C VAL A 221 -9.40 -7.07 -16.39
N MET A 222 -8.45 -6.81 -17.28
CA MET A 222 -7.03 -7.09 -17.05
C MET A 222 -6.50 -6.31 -15.85
N ALA A 223 -6.86 -5.03 -15.69
CA ALA A 223 -6.45 -4.22 -14.56
C ALA A 223 -6.98 -4.79 -13.24
N PHE A 224 -8.26 -5.20 -13.18
CA PHE A 224 -8.84 -5.88 -12.03
C PHE A 224 -8.11 -7.20 -11.73
N SER A 225 -7.87 -8.02 -12.76
CA SER A 225 -7.19 -9.31 -12.60
C SER A 225 -5.77 -9.15 -12.05
N ILE A 226 -4.98 -8.25 -12.62
CA ILE A 226 -3.59 -7.99 -12.18
C ILE A 226 -3.58 -7.42 -10.75
N SER A 227 -4.44 -6.44 -10.46
CA SER A 227 -4.56 -5.85 -9.13
C SER A 227 -4.93 -6.90 -8.08
N ALA A 228 -5.93 -7.73 -8.36
CA ALA A 228 -6.37 -8.81 -7.51
C ALA A 228 -5.28 -9.89 -7.33
N ALA A 229 -4.55 -10.25 -8.39
CA ALA A 229 -3.44 -11.21 -8.33
C ALA A 229 -2.32 -10.73 -7.39
N ILE A 230 -1.91 -9.47 -7.52
CA ILE A 230 -0.89 -8.87 -6.62
C ILE A 230 -1.39 -8.82 -5.19
N THR A 231 -2.67 -8.48 -4.97
CA THR A 231 -3.27 -8.45 -3.64
C THR A 231 -3.40 -9.87 -3.05
N GLY A 232 -3.74 -10.87 -3.86
CA GLY A 232 -3.77 -12.27 -3.43
C GLY A 232 -2.39 -12.81 -3.02
N LEU A 233 -1.34 -12.40 -3.73
CA LEU A 233 0.04 -12.69 -3.35
C LEU A 233 0.39 -12.08 -1.98
N ALA A 234 -0.02 -10.82 -1.74
CA ALA A 234 0.12 -10.20 -0.43
C ALA A 234 -0.71 -10.92 0.64
N GLY A 235 -1.89 -11.46 0.29
CA GLY A 235 -2.73 -12.27 1.16
C GLY A 235 -2.05 -13.55 1.65
N CYS A 236 -1.26 -14.19 0.79
CA CYS A 236 -0.42 -15.32 1.19
C CYS A 236 0.59 -14.93 2.28
N LEU A 237 1.31 -13.82 2.10
CA LEU A 237 2.27 -13.33 3.10
C LEU A 237 1.57 -12.88 4.39
N TYR A 238 0.43 -12.21 4.27
CA TYR A 238 -0.39 -11.74 5.39
C TYR A 238 -0.85 -12.90 6.27
N ALA A 239 -1.29 -13.99 5.65
CA ALA A 239 -1.69 -15.21 6.31
C ALA A 239 -0.56 -15.83 7.15
N HIS A 240 0.65 -15.93 6.59
CA HIS A 240 1.83 -16.40 7.32
C HIS A 240 2.25 -15.46 8.45
N LYS A 241 2.12 -14.15 8.25
CA LYS A 241 2.45 -13.16 9.29
C LYS A 241 1.54 -13.26 10.50
N LEU A 242 0.24 -13.43 10.28
CA LEU A 242 -0.74 -13.55 11.36
C LEU A 242 -0.77 -14.96 11.97
N SER A 243 -0.36 -16.00 11.23
CA SER A 243 -0.43 -17.41 11.62
C SER A 243 -1.85 -17.92 11.91
N PHE A 244 -2.85 -17.10 11.66
CA PHE A 244 -4.27 -17.40 11.81
C PHE A 244 -5.08 -16.52 10.85
N VAL A 245 -6.15 -17.08 10.27
CA VAL A 245 -7.01 -16.37 9.35
C VAL A 245 -8.47 -16.63 9.73
N SER A 246 -9.23 -15.56 9.97
CA SER A 246 -10.67 -15.59 10.20
C SER A 246 -11.40 -14.60 9.27
N PRO A 247 -12.68 -14.79 8.95
CA PRO A 247 -13.43 -13.88 8.08
C PRO A 247 -13.43 -12.43 8.59
N GLU A 248 -13.51 -12.26 9.89
CA GLU A 248 -13.60 -10.95 10.57
C GLU A 248 -12.35 -10.07 10.38
N MET A 249 -11.23 -10.63 9.91
CA MET A 249 -10.00 -9.86 9.64
C MET A 249 -10.06 -9.06 8.34
N PHE A 250 -10.97 -9.43 7.40
CA PHE A 250 -11.00 -8.88 6.04
C PHE A 250 -12.18 -7.92 5.83
N THR A 251 -12.38 -7.03 6.78
CA THR A 251 -13.48 -6.07 6.78
C THR A 251 -13.31 -4.94 5.75
N LEU A 252 -14.38 -4.19 5.55
CA LEU A 252 -14.35 -2.94 4.78
C LEU A 252 -13.30 -1.95 5.33
N LEU A 253 -13.08 -1.93 6.66
CA LEU A 253 -12.10 -1.05 7.30
C LEU A 253 -10.68 -1.30 6.78
N LEU A 254 -10.30 -2.57 6.61
CA LEU A 254 -9.00 -2.93 6.02
C LEU A 254 -8.89 -2.46 4.56
N SER A 255 -10.00 -2.55 3.78
CA SER A 255 -10.00 -1.99 2.41
C SER A 255 -9.82 -0.46 2.39
N LEU A 256 -10.40 0.24 3.37
CA LEU A 256 -10.20 1.68 3.54
C LEU A 256 -8.74 2.00 3.87
N GLU A 257 -8.08 1.24 4.73
CA GLU A 257 -6.66 1.41 5.03
C GLU A 257 -5.80 1.30 3.76
N PHE A 258 -6.07 0.35 2.88
CA PHE A 258 -5.34 0.22 1.61
C PHE A 258 -5.55 1.42 0.67
N ILE A 259 -6.75 2.00 0.63
CA ILE A 259 -6.98 3.24 -0.13
C ILE A 259 -6.22 4.41 0.50
N ILE A 260 -6.21 4.51 1.82
CA ILE A 260 -5.45 5.54 2.54
C ILE A 260 -3.95 5.44 2.21
N VAL A 261 -3.40 4.21 2.11
CA VAL A 261 -2.01 3.99 1.68
C VAL A 261 -1.71 4.68 0.35
N ILE A 262 -2.55 4.49 -0.67
CA ILE A 262 -2.29 5.08 -1.99
C ILE A 262 -2.59 6.57 -2.05
N ILE A 263 -3.56 7.08 -1.28
CA ILE A 263 -3.88 8.52 -1.23
C ILE A 263 -2.75 9.27 -0.53
N ILE A 264 -2.34 8.84 0.67
CA ILE A 264 -1.25 9.46 1.43
C ILE A 264 0.08 9.32 0.69
N GLY A 265 0.32 8.15 0.11
CA GLY A 265 1.52 7.90 -0.67
C GLY A 265 1.63 8.76 -1.93
N GLY A 266 0.50 9.01 -2.57
CA GLY A 266 0.36 9.75 -3.83
C GLY A 266 -0.12 8.86 -4.97
N VAL A 267 -1.37 9.09 -5.40
CA VAL A 267 -2.03 8.36 -6.49
C VAL A 267 -1.30 8.63 -7.81
N GLY A 268 -0.67 7.63 -8.38
CA GLY A 268 0.07 7.73 -9.65
C GLY A 268 1.57 7.47 -9.55
N SER A 269 2.08 7.07 -8.38
CA SER A 269 3.47 6.71 -8.20
C SER A 269 3.64 5.40 -7.43
N LEU A 270 4.39 4.46 -8.00
CA LEU A 270 4.73 3.19 -7.33
C LEU A 270 5.52 3.41 -6.02
N HIS A 271 6.41 4.41 -6.01
CA HIS A 271 7.13 4.80 -4.78
C HIS A 271 6.18 5.38 -3.72
N GLY A 272 5.09 6.02 -4.18
CA GLY A 272 4.02 6.49 -3.31
C GLY A 272 3.39 5.34 -2.52
N ALA A 273 3.10 4.21 -3.15
CA ALA A 273 2.53 3.05 -2.45
C ALA A 273 3.42 2.59 -1.28
N VAL A 274 4.75 2.56 -1.47
CA VAL A 274 5.71 2.22 -0.40
C VAL A 274 5.74 3.29 0.70
N LEU A 275 5.80 4.57 0.34
CA LEU A 275 5.81 5.66 1.32
C LEU A 275 4.50 5.72 2.12
N GLY A 276 3.37 5.50 1.47
CA GLY A 276 2.07 5.45 2.11
C GLY A 276 1.93 4.25 3.05
N SER A 277 2.46 3.08 2.68
CA SER A 277 2.45 1.91 3.57
C SER A 277 3.33 2.11 4.80
N ILE A 278 4.50 2.74 4.66
CA ILE A 278 5.33 3.13 5.79
C ILE A 278 4.54 4.05 6.72
N PHE A 279 3.89 5.09 6.16
CA PHE A 279 3.12 6.03 6.96
C PHE A 279 1.97 5.33 7.70
N VAL A 280 1.08 4.62 6.99
CA VAL A 280 -0.11 4.00 7.58
C VAL A 280 0.26 2.96 8.65
N VAL A 281 1.23 2.09 8.37
CA VAL A 281 1.65 1.04 9.32
C VAL A 281 2.42 1.62 10.51
N MET A 282 3.23 2.68 10.32
CA MET A 282 4.06 3.23 11.38
C MET A 282 3.33 4.24 12.28
N VAL A 283 2.20 4.80 11.84
CA VAL A 283 1.43 5.73 12.68
C VAL A 283 0.94 5.07 13.96
N ASP A 284 0.47 3.82 13.90
CA ASP A 284 -0.05 3.10 15.07
C ASP A 284 1.02 2.83 16.14
N PRO A 285 2.20 2.25 15.82
CA PRO A 285 3.33 2.17 16.73
C PRO A 285 3.80 3.53 17.27
N PHE A 286 3.85 4.54 16.40
CA PHE A 286 4.25 5.89 16.80
C PHE A 286 3.29 6.49 17.84
N LEU A 287 1.98 6.37 17.62
CA LEU A 287 0.98 6.82 18.60
C LEU A 287 1.05 6.04 19.91
N THR A 288 1.40 4.76 19.87
CA THR A 288 1.59 3.94 21.06
C THR A 288 2.80 4.42 21.86
N LEU A 289 3.95 4.62 21.21
CA LEU A 289 5.14 5.19 21.85
C LEU A 289 4.86 6.58 22.45
N LEU A 290 4.16 7.42 21.70
CA LEU A 290 3.80 8.75 22.16
C LEU A 290 2.89 8.69 23.41
N LYS A 291 1.94 7.76 23.43
CA LYS A 291 1.05 7.55 24.58
C LYS A 291 1.80 7.05 25.82
N ASP A 292 2.73 6.11 25.63
CA ASP A 292 3.38 5.43 26.76
C ASP A 292 4.56 6.26 27.32
N ASP A 293 5.33 6.93 26.46
CA ASP A 293 6.53 7.68 26.86
C ASP A 293 6.26 9.16 27.18
N LEU A 294 5.27 9.79 26.53
CA LEU A 294 5.00 11.22 26.69
C LEU A 294 4.62 11.63 28.11
N PRO A 295 3.73 10.92 28.84
CA PRO A 295 3.38 11.26 30.21
C PRO A 295 4.61 11.30 31.12
N GLY A 296 5.45 10.29 31.08
CA GLY A 296 6.68 10.22 31.88
C GLY A 296 7.73 11.28 31.50
N ALA A 297 7.82 11.64 30.19
CA ALA A 297 8.71 12.71 29.73
C ALA A 297 8.22 14.07 30.22
N ILE A 298 6.91 14.35 30.15
CA ILE A 298 6.32 15.60 30.65
C ILE A 298 6.41 15.69 32.16
N GLY A 299 6.17 14.58 32.89
CA GLY A 299 6.35 14.51 34.33
C GLY A 299 7.79 14.87 34.78
N ARG A 300 8.79 14.32 34.09
CA ARG A 300 10.22 14.65 34.33
C ARG A 300 10.55 16.12 34.01
N LEU A 301 10.01 16.67 32.93
CA LEU A 301 10.18 18.08 32.59
C LEU A 301 9.53 19.00 33.62
N ALA A 302 8.31 18.68 34.10
CA ALA A 302 7.60 19.44 35.13
C ALA A 302 8.39 19.44 36.43
N ALA A 303 8.93 18.31 36.86
CA ALA A 303 9.80 18.18 38.02
C ALA A 303 11.08 19.00 37.84
N GLY A 304 11.70 19.01 36.67
CA GLY A 304 12.87 19.81 36.34
C GLY A 304 12.61 21.32 36.33
N LEU A 305 11.37 21.76 36.06
CA LEU A 305 10.92 23.15 36.11
C LEU A 305 10.45 23.60 37.50
N GLY A 306 10.64 22.76 38.52
CA GLY A 306 10.34 23.11 39.92
C GLY A 306 8.93 22.73 40.37
N ALA A 307 8.21 21.92 39.64
CA ALA A 307 6.96 21.35 40.12
C ALA A 307 7.20 20.43 41.32
N SER A 308 6.29 20.48 42.32
CA SER A 308 6.35 19.56 43.44
C SER A 308 6.25 18.10 42.97
N PRO A 309 6.89 17.13 43.63
CA PRO A 309 6.81 15.72 43.27
C PRO A 309 5.39 15.21 43.08
N GLY A 310 4.43 15.65 43.88
CA GLY A 310 3.02 15.34 43.76
C GLY A 310 2.35 16.00 42.55
N GLY A 311 2.78 17.22 42.17
CA GLY A 311 2.28 17.91 40.98
C GLY A 311 2.75 17.25 39.69
N ALA A 312 4.03 16.87 39.62
CA ALA A 312 4.58 16.14 38.43
C ALA A 312 3.91 14.77 38.23
N ALA A 313 3.73 14.02 39.34
CA ALA A 313 3.01 12.74 39.31
C ALA A 313 1.52 12.91 38.92
N GLY A 314 0.86 13.98 39.39
CA GLY A 314 -0.52 14.29 39.02
C GLY A 314 -0.70 14.60 37.53
N ILE A 315 0.25 15.32 36.93
CA ILE A 315 0.28 15.60 35.46
C ILE A 315 0.47 14.30 34.68
N GLU A 316 1.41 13.46 35.12
CA GLU A 316 1.68 12.16 34.47
C GLU A 316 0.43 11.25 34.53
N ASP A 317 -0.24 11.13 35.68
CA ASP A 317 -1.46 10.33 35.84
C ASP A 317 -2.62 10.89 34.98
N MET A 318 -2.80 12.19 34.95
CA MET A 318 -3.80 12.83 34.10
C MET A 318 -3.55 12.55 32.60
N LEU A 319 -2.32 12.72 32.14
CA LEU A 319 -1.95 12.45 30.73
C LEU A 319 -2.08 10.97 30.36
N SER A 320 -1.70 10.06 31.25
CA SER A 320 -1.84 8.63 31.05
C SER A 320 -3.31 8.20 30.98
N ARG A 321 -4.20 8.78 31.79
CA ARG A 321 -5.65 8.56 31.74
C ARG A 321 -6.25 9.07 30.42
N ILE A 322 -5.88 10.28 29.98
CA ILE A 322 -6.34 10.85 28.72
C ILE A 322 -5.83 9.96 27.55
N GLY A 323 -4.56 9.63 27.54
CA GLY A 323 -3.97 8.75 26.53
C GLY A 323 -4.56 7.34 26.51
N GLY A 324 -5.04 6.86 27.68
CA GLY A 324 -5.72 5.56 27.84
C GLY A 324 -7.19 5.55 27.42
N ALA A 325 -7.81 6.69 27.09
CA ALA A 325 -9.22 6.75 26.75
C ALA A 325 -9.56 5.87 25.54
N PRO A 326 -10.61 5.02 25.64
CA PRO A 326 -11.02 4.18 24.52
C PRO A 326 -11.35 5.03 23.28
N GLY A 327 -10.81 4.65 22.12
CA GLY A 327 -11.08 5.35 20.85
C GLY A 327 -10.22 6.60 20.58
N LEU A 328 -9.51 7.16 21.57
CA LEU A 328 -8.66 8.33 21.35
C LEU A 328 -7.59 8.09 20.28
N LYS A 329 -6.96 6.92 20.30
CA LYS A 329 -5.96 6.51 19.31
C LYS A 329 -6.54 6.52 17.89
N GLY A 330 -7.72 5.94 17.70
CA GLY A 330 -8.43 5.95 16.43
C GLY A 330 -8.84 7.36 15.98
N ALA A 331 -9.29 8.20 16.92
CA ALA A 331 -9.63 9.59 16.62
C ALA A 331 -8.40 10.39 16.16
N ILE A 332 -7.27 10.27 16.86
CA ILE A 332 -6.02 10.93 16.47
C ILE A 332 -5.54 10.43 15.12
N TYR A 333 -5.60 9.10 14.87
CA TYR A 333 -5.28 8.51 13.59
C TYR A 333 -6.13 9.11 12.46
N GLY A 334 -7.45 9.19 12.66
CA GLY A 334 -8.35 9.81 11.68
C GLY A 334 -8.06 11.29 11.43
N ILE A 335 -7.77 12.06 12.48
CA ILE A 335 -7.40 13.48 12.38
C ILE A 335 -6.09 13.63 11.59
N ILE A 336 -5.06 12.82 11.88
CA ILE A 336 -3.79 12.84 11.15
C ILE A 336 -4.03 12.61 9.66
N ILE A 337 -4.86 11.64 9.30
CA ILE A 337 -5.20 11.35 7.91
C ILE A 337 -5.90 12.54 7.25
N ILE A 338 -6.91 13.12 7.90
CA ILE A 338 -7.66 14.28 7.37
C ILE A 338 -6.73 15.47 7.15
N VAL A 339 -5.93 15.80 8.15
CA VAL A 339 -4.95 16.90 8.08
C VAL A 339 -3.98 16.67 6.93
N PHE A 340 -3.47 15.43 6.80
CA PHE A 340 -2.54 15.10 5.74
C PHE A 340 -3.15 15.26 4.34
N ILE A 341 -4.38 14.78 4.11
CA ILE A 341 -5.09 14.90 2.84
C ILE A 341 -5.36 16.37 2.49
N LEU A 342 -5.73 17.19 3.49
CA LEU A 342 -6.01 18.62 3.28
C LEU A 342 -4.76 19.42 2.90
N PHE A 343 -3.64 19.16 3.57
CA PHE A 343 -2.41 19.94 3.36
C PHE A 343 -1.53 19.41 2.22
N GLU A 344 -1.60 18.12 1.90
CA GLU A 344 -0.74 17.51 0.88
C GLU A 344 -1.51 16.64 -0.12
N PRO A 345 -2.34 17.25 -0.99
CA PRO A 345 -3.18 16.51 -1.94
C PRO A 345 -2.38 15.72 -3.00
N ALA A 346 -1.09 16.04 -3.19
CA ALA A 346 -0.19 15.30 -4.08
C ALA A 346 0.48 14.09 -3.39
N GLY A 347 0.23 13.89 -2.10
CA GLY A 347 0.81 12.84 -1.29
C GLY A 347 2.32 13.01 -0.97
N LEU A 348 2.86 12.07 -0.20
CA LEU A 348 4.27 12.06 0.22
C LEU A 348 5.23 12.09 -0.98
N TYR A 349 4.90 11.34 -2.03
CA TYR A 349 5.71 11.32 -3.24
C TYR A 349 5.75 12.68 -3.94
N GLY A 350 4.64 13.42 -3.95
CA GLY A 350 4.61 14.78 -4.49
C GLY A 350 5.55 15.73 -3.74
N ARG A 351 5.61 15.63 -2.40
CA ARG A 351 6.61 16.36 -1.58
C ARG A 351 8.03 15.96 -1.92
N TRP A 352 8.29 14.66 -2.02
CA TRP A 352 9.61 14.16 -2.39
C TRP A 352 10.08 14.71 -3.74
N VAL A 353 9.21 14.73 -4.75
CA VAL A 353 9.53 15.29 -6.06
C VAL A 353 9.85 16.79 -5.97
N LYS A 354 9.07 17.56 -5.19
CA LYS A 354 9.33 19.01 -4.97
C LYS A 354 10.70 19.24 -4.30
N LEU A 355 11.00 18.45 -3.25
CA LEU A 355 12.30 18.51 -2.56
C LEU A 355 13.46 18.16 -3.50
N LYS A 356 13.31 17.07 -4.26
CA LYS A 356 14.31 16.63 -5.23
C LYS A 356 14.57 17.71 -6.29
N LEU A 357 13.53 18.34 -6.83
CA LEU A 357 13.64 19.42 -7.79
C LEU A 357 14.32 20.65 -7.17
N TYR A 358 13.99 20.98 -5.91
CA TYR A 358 14.67 22.06 -5.19
C TYR A 358 16.17 21.86 -5.14
N PHE A 359 16.64 20.68 -4.69
CA PHE A 359 18.07 20.39 -4.62
C PHE A 359 18.74 20.29 -6.00
N GLN A 360 18.04 19.82 -7.01
CA GLN A 360 18.57 19.74 -8.38
C GLN A 360 18.70 21.11 -9.05
N LEU A 361 17.83 22.06 -8.72
CA LEU A 361 17.81 23.39 -9.30
C LEU A 361 18.53 24.45 -8.43
N PHE A 362 18.99 24.08 -7.23
CA PHE A 362 19.75 24.99 -6.39
C PHE A 362 21.09 25.36 -7.05
N PRO A 363 21.50 26.63 -7.10
CA PRO A 363 20.92 27.86 -6.50
C PRO A 363 19.88 28.58 -7.38
N LEU A 364 19.55 28.06 -8.56
CA LEU A 364 18.69 28.71 -9.56
C LEU A 364 17.19 28.58 -9.27
N TYR A 365 16.82 27.94 -8.17
CA TYR A 365 15.42 27.77 -7.79
C TYR A 365 14.77 29.11 -7.45
N LYS A 366 13.75 29.49 -8.22
CA LYS A 366 12.86 30.61 -7.90
C LYS A 366 11.45 30.07 -7.68
N LYS A 367 10.81 30.46 -6.57
CA LYS A 367 9.44 30.05 -6.20
C LYS A 367 8.39 30.37 -7.29
N ALA A 368 8.71 31.39 -8.11
CA ALA A 368 7.86 31.81 -9.25
C ALA A 368 7.92 30.85 -10.45
N THR A 369 8.97 30.01 -10.58
CA THR A 369 9.16 29.08 -11.70
C THR A 369 8.08 27.98 -11.75
N PHE A 370 7.39 27.71 -10.63
CA PHE A 370 6.37 26.70 -10.49
C PHE A 370 4.96 27.30 -10.29
N ARG A 371 4.79 28.62 -10.43
CA ARG A 371 3.45 29.20 -10.50
C ARG A 371 2.79 28.70 -11.79
N ARG A 372 1.65 27.99 -11.63
CA ARG A 372 0.78 27.63 -12.74
C ARG A 372 0.47 28.91 -13.51
N GLN A 373 0.92 29.03 -14.75
CA GLN A 373 0.50 30.16 -15.61
C GLN A 373 -1.02 30.09 -15.67
N LYS A 374 -1.67 31.22 -15.35
CA LYS A 374 -3.11 31.37 -15.56
C LYS A 374 -3.30 31.18 -17.05
N THR A 375 -3.93 30.07 -17.46
CA THR A 375 -4.24 29.83 -18.87
C THR A 375 -5.16 30.94 -19.34
N TYR A 376 -4.80 31.60 -20.41
CA TYR A 376 -5.54 32.68 -21.08
C TYR A 376 -6.92 32.24 -21.59
N VAL A 377 -7.28 30.99 -21.50
CA VAL A 377 -8.51 30.37 -22.01
C VAL A 377 -9.77 30.79 -21.22
N LYS A 378 -9.65 31.54 -20.13
CA LYS A 378 -10.84 32.01 -19.36
C LYS A 378 -11.49 33.25 -19.90
N SER A 379 -10.85 34.00 -20.80
CA SER A 379 -11.42 35.28 -21.31
C SER A 379 -12.32 35.12 -22.53
N GLU A 380 -12.30 33.99 -23.23
CA GLU A 380 -13.09 33.76 -24.43
C GLU A 380 -14.43 33.04 -24.22
N ARG A 381 -14.70 32.53 -23.00
CA ARG A 381 -15.96 31.84 -22.69
C ARG A 381 -17.09 32.73 -22.14
N ASN A 382 -16.86 34.02 -22.02
CA ASN A 382 -17.88 34.99 -21.58
C ASN A 382 -18.18 36.03 -22.68
N ARG A 383 -18.34 35.57 -23.92
CA ARG A 383 -19.04 36.32 -24.97
C ARG A 383 -20.16 35.48 -25.55
#